data_407fdc7fbfc01a4fd5457c686ef7f139
#
_entry.id   407fdc7fbfc01a4fd5457c686ef7f139
#
_cell.length_a   1.000
_cell.length_b   1.000
_cell.length_c   1.000
_cell.angle_alpha   90.00
_cell.angle_beta   90.00
_cell.angle_gamma   90.00
#
_symmetry.space_group_name_H-M   'P 1'
#
loop_
_entity.id
_entity.type
_entity.pdbx_description
1 polymer ?
#
loop_
_entity_poly.entity_id
_entity_poly.type
_entity_poly.pdbx_seq_one_letter_code
_entity_poly.pdbx_strand_id
1 'polypeptide(L)'
;MAVLDRVAPEVARPNLTRTQRTAERLRLARADLIVAGAYLSLAVLVLSGQWLHADRGYLIKSGQDQTMWEWFFAVTAHDVAHLHNPLGSSLQNFPDGVNMMANTAMFGVGVPLTPVTLLFGPTVTFVLVLTLGLCGTAFAWYWLFSRELVSSRFAAAVGGLFCGFAPAMISHANAHPNFVLLALLPLIGLKLIRMARRAIEGTEVSRGRRNKDAFVLGLLVALQIALGEEPLLIFALAFGVFALVYHLHAPKTGLRIVRTLAPPVLLAALITVALTDIPLWWQFFGPQSYRSIDHGPMKNDLKALFQFPSESLGGLFAHGQNVAINATEENSYFGWPLWIVVAVAIVLMWRERAVRAAAAVMALFTVLSLGASATIGLGDTGIVLPWKWLDHVPLLNSVLESRFTMAAIPAIAVVLVLATQRALDYWSVSATDWRPLALFAAMAFALLPLTPTILPVVQRAPTPAFFTDGSVRQYVSGGSVVIAPPPTAPDARALRWQVDSGFEFPLAGGYFVGPTGSSKKGRYGPDDRPTASLLMKAQQSNKIPVIDEANRIQALVDLRYWRADVVVLPPTDNADTLRLTLDQLLGFPAKYVDGVWLWDVRGLH
;
A
#
# COMPACT_ATOMS: atom_id res chain seq x y z
N MET A 1 -22.61 2.52 -25.39
CA MET A 1 -23.16 3.76 -25.91
C MET A 1 -24.18 4.41 -25.00
N ALA A 2 -24.97 3.78 -24.13
CA ALA A 2 -25.96 4.52 -23.33
C ALA A 2 -25.41 5.28 -22.12
N VAL A 3 -24.20 5.06 -21.63
CA VAL A 3 -23.56 5.91 -20.59
C VAL A 3 -22.43 6.75 -21.19
N LEU A 4 -21.79 6.28 -22.27
CA LEU A 4 -21.00 7.14 -23.16
C LEU A 4 -21.87 7.78 -24.28
N ASP A 5 -23.09 7.29 -24.56
CA ASP A 5 -24.07 7.92 -25.44
C ASP A 5 -25.07 8.81 -24.67
N ARG A 6 -25.18 8.62 -23.35
CA ARG A 6 -25.58 9.65 -22.41
C ARG A 6 -24.32 10.21 -21.69
N VAL A 7 -23.34 10.58 -22.45
CA VAL A 7 -22.87 11.97 -22.32
C VAL A 7 -24.14 12.78 -22.20
N ALA A 8 -24.40 13.29 -20.97
CA ALA A 8 -25.62 13.97 -20.57
C ALA A 8 -26.31 14.53 -21.81
N PRO A 9 -27.56 14.15 -22.13
CA PRO A 9 -28.18 14.56 -23.37
C PRO A 9 -27.63 15.92 -23.56
N GLU A 10 -27.09 16.23 -24.75
CA GLU A 10 -26.73 17.59 -25.07
C GLU A 10 -28.01 18.35 -24.80
N VAL A 11 -28.25 18.58 -23.50
CA VAL A 11 -29.22 19.55 -23.00
C VAL A 11 -28.64 20.77 -23.63
N ALA A 12 -29.26 21.20 -24.75
CA ALA A 12 -28.85 22.28 -25.60
C ALA A 12 -28.34 23.33 -24.64
N ARG A 13 -27.00 23.40 -24.48
CA ARG A 13 -26.40 24.22 -23.41
C ARG A 13 -26.95 25.57 -23.67
N PRO A 14 -27.79 26.16 -22.84
CA PRO A 14 -28.39 27.43 -23.09
C PRO A 14 -27.23 28.32 -23.50
N ASN A 15 -27.38 29.15 -24.53
CA ASN A 15 -26.31 30.00 -25.04
C ASN A 15 -25.90 30.96 -23.93
N LEU A 16 -25.10 30.42 -22.99
CA LEU A 16 -24.63 31.15 -21.83
C LEU A 16 -23.71 32.27 -22.31
N THR A 17 -23.97 33.44 -21.83
CA THR A 17 -23.08 34.59 -22.03
C THR A 17 -21.69 34.28 -21.46
N ARG A 18 -20.67 35.01 -21.88
CA ARG A 18 -19.30 34.83 -21.35
C ARG A 18 -19.25 34.93 -19.82
N THR A 19 -20.02 35.84 -19.25
CA THR A 19 -20.15 36.05 -17.81
C THR A 19 -20.80 34.85 -17.12
N GLN A 20 -21.87 34.29 -17.67
CA GLN A 20 -22.53 33.08 -17.13
C GLN A 20 -21.64 31.85 -17.21
N ARG A 21 -20.88 31.67 -18.28
CA ARG A 21 -19.88 30.58 -18.37
C ARG A 21 -18.76 30.72 -17.36
N THR A 22 -18.33 31.94 -17.05
CA THR A 22 -17.32 32.20 -16.01
C THR A 22 -17.88 31.91 -14.63
N ALA A 23 -19.09 32.36 -14.32
CA ALA A 23 -19.77 32.10 -13.06
C ALA A 23 -20.00 30.59 -12.82
N GLU A 24 -20.42 29.85 -13.86
CA GLU A 24 -20.58 28.41 -13.78
C GLU A 24 -19.24 27.68 -13.54
N ARG A 25 -18.16 28.08 -14.25
CA ARG A 25 -16.82 27.54 -14.00
C ARG A 25 -16.34 27.79 -12.57
N LEU A 26 -16.56 28.99 -12.04
CA LEU A 26 -16.20 29.34 -10.66
C LEU A 26 -17.01 28.52 -9.65
N ARG A 27 -18.32 28.33 -9.91
CA ARG A 27 -19.17 27.48 -9.05
C ARG A 27 -18.68 26.04 -9.02
N LEU A 28 -18.35 25.46 -10.17
CA LEU A 28 -17.81 24.09 -10.27
C LEU A 28 -16.44 23.97 -9.60
N ALA A 29 -15.56 24.95 -9.78
CA ALA A 29 -14.26 24.98 -9.12
C ALA A 29 -14.40 25.08 -7.58
N ARG A 30 -15.35 25.88 -7.07
CA ARG A 30 -15.67 25.94 -5.63
C ARG A 30 -16.14 24.59 -5.09
N ALA A 31 -17.03 23.89 -5.81
CA ALA A 31 -17.48 22.57 -5.41
C ALA A 31 -16.32 21.56 -5.37
N ASP A 32 -15.42 21.58 -6.36
CA ASP A 32 -14.24 20.74 -6.39
C ASP A 32 -13.31 21.02 -5.18
N LEU A 33 -13.11 22.29 -4.81
CA LEU A 33 -12.31 22.68 -3.62
C LEU A 33 -12.96 22.25 -2.30
N ILE A 34 -14.28 22.38 -2.17
CA ILE A 34 -15.02 21.93 -0.98
C ILE A 34 -14.86 20.42 -0.80
N VAL A 35 -14.98 19.64 -1.88
CA VAL A 35 -14.80 18.19 -1.84
C VAL A 35 -13.36 17.82 -1.47
N ALA A 36 -12.37 18.48 -2.06
CA ALA A 36 -10.96 18.27 -1.71
C ALA A 36 -10.68 18.60 -0.23
N GLY A 37 -11.20 19.72 0.26
CA GLY A 37 -11.09 20.12 1.67
C GLY A 37 -11.75 19.12 2.62
N ALA A 38 -12.94 18.61 2.27
CA ALA A 38 -13.64 17.61 3.08
C ALA A 38 -12.84 16.30 3.17
N TYR A 39 -12.27 15.81 2.05
CA TYR A 39 -11.44 14.61 2.07
C TYR A 39 -10.14 14.81 2.86
N LEU A 40 -9.49 15.96 2.70
CA LEU A 40 -8.30 16.29 3.49
C LEU A 40 -8.61 16.34 4.98
N SER A 41 -9.71 17.00 5.37
CA SER A 41 -10.14 17.07 6.78
C SER A 41 -10.41 15.68 7.35
N LEU A 42 -11.07 14.80 6.58
CA LEU A 42 -11.31 13.43 7.02
C LEU A 42 -10.01 12.63 7.13
N ALA A 43 -9.08 12.76 6.18
CA ALA A 43 -7.78 12.09 6.23
C ALA A 43 -6.95 12.54 7.46
N VAL A 44 -6.93 13.85 7.72
CA VAL A 44 -6.28 14.40 8.93
C VAL A 44 -6.97 13.91 10.20
N LEU A 45 -8.30 13.82 10.23
CA LEU A 45 -9.04 13.30 11.39
C LEU A 45 -8.69 11.83 11.66
N VAL A 46 -8.71 10.97 10.62
CA VAL A 46 -8.38 9.54 10.73
C VAL A 46 -6.96 9.34 11.26
N LEU A 47 -6.01 10.15 10.81
CA LEU A 47 -4.59 10.08 11.19
C LEU A 47 -4.22 11.07 12.31
N SER A 48 -5.19 11.69 12.97
CA SER A 48 -4.94 12.75 13.98
C SER A 48 -4.07 12.26 15.13
N GLY A 49 -4.24 11.03 15.59
CA GLY A 49 -3.39 10.44 16.62
C GLY A 49 -1.90 10.43 16.22
N GLN A 50 -1.59 10.09 14.99
CA GLN A 50 -0.22 10.07 14.48
C GLN A 50 0.34 11.50 14.26
N TRP A 51 -0.50 12.44 13.78
CA TRP A 51 -0.11 13.86 13.64
C TRP A 51 0.20 14.53 14.98
N LEU A 52 -0.59 14.24 16.03
CA LEU A 52 -0.37 14.78 17.36
C LEU A 52 0.89 14.19 18.04
N HIS A 53 1.37 13.04 17.59
CA HIS A 53 2.53 12.33 18.14
C HIS A 53 3.56 12.04 17.05
N ALA A 54 3.83 13.02 16.17
CA ALA A 54 4.69 12.85 15.00
C ALA A 54 6.17 12.55 15.30
N ASP A 55 6.60 12.73 16.55
CA ASP A 55 7.95 12.40 17.03
C ASP A 55 8.11 10.93 17.43
N ARG A 56 7.15 10.38 18.21
CA ARG A 56 7.20 9.03 18.79
C ARG A 56 5.94 8.19 18.57
N GLY A 57 4.97 8.71 17.83
CA GLY A 57 3.74 8.00 17.58
C GLY A 57 3.96 6.74 16.72
N TYR A 58 3.23 5.68 17.07
CA TYR A 58 3.25 4.42 16.36
C TYR A 58 1.84 3.87 16.22
N LEU A 59 1.42 3.58 15.01
CA LEU A 59 0.11 2.98 14.75
C LEU A 59 0.08 1.56 15.31
N ILE A 60 -0.83 1.30 16.25
CA ILE A 60 -0.87 0.05 17.03
C ILE A 60 -0.93 -1.18 16.13
N LYS A 61 -1.69 -1.11 15.03
CA LYS A 61 -1.88 -2.24 14.11
C LYS A 61 -0.76 -2.41 13.10
N SER A 62 0.20 -1.48 13.05
CA SER A 62 1.26 -1.52 12.05
C SER A 62 2.23 -2.70 12.20
N GLY A 63 2.25 -3.37 13.34
CA GLY A 63 3.29 -4.37 13.62
C GLY A 63 4.68 -3.73 13.58
N GLN A 64 5.54 -4.15 12.65
CA GLN A 64 6.85 -3.53 12.41
C GLN A 64 6.93 -2.73 11.09
N ASP A 65 5.84 -2.70 10.31
CA ASP A 65 5.83 -2.11 8.97
C ASP A 65 6.07 -0.60 8.99
N GLN A 66 5.51 0.14 9.95
CA GLN A 66 5.80 1.58 10.08
C GLN A 66 7.29 1.84 10.31
N THR A 67 7.97 1.01 11.12
CA THR A 67 9.42 1.12 11.35
C THR A 67 10.20 0.91 10.06
N MET A 68 9.81 -0.08 9.26
CA MET A 68 10.41 -0.36 7.95
C MET A 68 10.21 0.81 6.97
N TRP A 69 8.99 1.35 6.86
CA TRP A 69 8.69 2.47 5.97
C TRP A 69 9.40 3.76 6.38
N GLU A 70 9.43 4.06 7.67
CA GLU A 70 10.18 5.20 8.19
C GLU A 70 11.67 5.07 7.89
N TRP A 71 12.21 3.86 8.02
CA TRP A 71 13.61 3.59 7.65
C TRP A 71 13.82 3.79 6.14
N PHE A 72 12.92 3.32 5.27
CA PHE A 72 13.03 3.53 3.82
C PHE A 72 13.02 5.01 3.45
N PHE A 73 12.15 5.81 4.04
CA PHE A 73 12.15 7.25 3.80
C PHE A 73 13.42 7.92 4.34
N ALA A 74 13.88 7.53 5.51
CA ALA A 74 15.07 8.10 6.13
C ALA A 74 16.35 7.78 5.34
N VAL A 75 16.56 6.49 4.96
CA VAL A 75 17.74 6.10 4.18
C VAL A 75 17.71 6.69 2.77
N THR A 76 16.53 6.76 2.12
CA THR A 76 16.39 7.44 0.83
C THR A 76 16.80 8.91 0.94
N ALA A 77 16.35 9.61 1.98
CA ALA A 77 16.70 11.02 2.20
C ALA A 77 18.20 11.20 2.51
N HIS A 78 18.77 10.30 3.32
CA HIS A 78 20.20 10.26 3.61
C HIS A 78 21.03 10.08 2.33
N ASP A 79 20.69 9.07 1.51
CA ASP A 79 21.44 8.75 0.30
C ASP A 79 21.33 9.85 -0.76
N VAL A 80 20.15 10.44 -0.93
CA VAL A 80 19.94 11.58 -1.83
C VAL A 80 20.77 12.80 -1.37
N ALA A 81 20.79 13.09 -0.07
CA ALA A 81 21.54 14.23 0.47
C ALA A 81 23.06 14.07 0.34
N HIS A 82 23.56 12.83 0.41
CA HIS A 82 24.98 12.51 0.28
C HIS A 82 25.40 12.07 -1.14
N LEU A 83 24.49 12.13 -2.11
CA LEU A 83 24.69 11.70 -3.50
C LEU A 83 25.11 10.21 -3.60
N HIS A 84 24.63 9.39 -2.68
CA HIS A 84 24.76 7.94 -2.74
C HIS A 84 23.66 7.33 -3.62
N ASN A 85 23.86 6.08 -4.05
CA ASN A 85 22.87 5.35 -4.81
C ASN A 85 21.70 4.87 -3.90
N PRO A 86 20.48 5.41 -4.02
CA PRO A 86 19.36 5.05 -3.15
C PRO A 86 18.71 3.72 -3.51
N LEU A 87 19.08 3.08 -4.65
CA LEU A 87 18.43 1.83 -5.11
C LEU A 87 18.82 0.60 -4.28
N GLY A 88 19.85 0.71 -3.45
CA GLY A 88 20.30 -0.33 -2.52
C GLY A 88 21.03 0.28 -1.35
N SER A 89 21.02 -0.40 -0.20
CA SER A 89 21.71 0.07 1.00
C SER A 89 22.36 -1.08 1.75
N SER A 90 23.56 -0.89 2.26
CA SER A 90 24.24 -1.81 3.18
C SER A 90 24.06 -1.43 4.65
N LEU A 91 23.26 -0.42 4.95
CA LEU A 91 23.01 0.05 6.30
C LEU A 91 22.19 -0.92 7.14
N GLN A 92 21.36 -1.76 6.53
CA GLN A 92 20.80 -2.96 7.20
C GLN A 92 21.18 -4.24 6.43
N ASN A 93 21.04 -5.39 7.07
CA ASN A 93 21.48 -6.69 6.54
C ASN A 93 22.96 -6.69 6.14
N PHE A 94 23.79 -5.96 6.89
CA PHE A 94 25.21 -5.91 6.62
C PHE A 94 25.88 -7.28 6.78
N PRO A 95 26.78 -7.69 5.87
CA PRO A 95 27.33 -6.94 4.75
C PRO A 95 26.56 -7.07 3.42
N ASP A 96 25.56 -7.93 3.33
CA ASP A 96 24.88 -8.24 2.07
C ASP A 96 23.99 -7.11 1.56
N GLY A 97 23.43 -6.32 2.48
CA GLY A 97 22.59 -5.17 2.16
C GLY A 97 21.18 -5.52 1.75
N VAL A 98 20.46 -4.53 1.23
CA VAL A 98 19.06 -4.59 0.84
C VAL A 98 18.86 -3.96 -0.54
N ASN A 99 18.05 -4.59 -1.38
CA ASN A 99 17.58 -4.02 -2.63
C ASN A 99 16.33 -3.18 -2.38
N MET A 100 16.47 -1.86 -2.39
CA MET A 100 15.40 -0.92 -2.08
C MET A 100 14.27 -0.93 -3.12
N MET A 101 14.61 -1.16 -4.41
CA MET A 101 13.59 -1.30 -5.46
C MET A 101 12.76 -2.57 -5.29
N ALA A 102 13.38 -3.70 -4.97
CA ALA A 102 12.68 -4.95 -4.70
C ALA A 102 11.80 -4.89 -3.42
N ASN A 103 12.02 -3.88 -2.58
CA ASN A 103 11.25 -3.60 -1.37
C ASN A 103 10.23 -2.45 -1.54
N THR A 104 10.00 -1.98 -2.76
CA THR A 104 9.01 -0.93 -3.07
C THR A 104 9.20 0.33 -2.23
N ALA A 105 10.43 0.84 -2.10
CA ALA A 105 10.76 1.98 -1.20
C ALA A 105 10.08 3.33 -1.58
N MET A 106 9.12 3.33 -2.50
CA MET A 106 8.32 4.48 -2.93
C MET A 106 9.15 5.71 -3.33
N PHE A 107 10.18 5.53 -4.16
CA PHE A 107 11.04 6.65 -4.61
C PHE A 107 10.27 7.80 -5.25
N GLY A 108 9.08 7.53 -5.83
CA GLY A 108 8.20 8.56 -6.39
C GLY A 108 7.75 9.61 -5.37
N VAL A 109 7.79 9.31 -4.08
CA VAL A 109 7.55 10.27 -2.99
C VAL A 109 8.75 10.42 -2.06
N GLY A 110 9.52 9.36 -1.80
CA GLY A 110 10.69 9.42 -0.92
C GLY A 110 11.73 10.44 -1.39
N VAL A 111 12.06 10.44 -2.67
CA VAL A 111 13.01 11.40 -3.24
C VAL A 111 12.51 12.85 -3.19
N PRO A 112 11.29 13.19 -3.68
CA PRO A 112 10.79 14.57 -3.57
C PRO A 112 10.59 15.05 -2.13
N LEU A 113 10.27 14.15 -1.19
CA LEU A 113 10.08 14.48 0.22
C LEU A 113 11.36 14.42 1.05
N THR A 114 12.54 14.25 0.43
CA THR A 114 13.85 14.35 1.11
C THR A 114 13.94 15.57 2.02
N PRO A 115 13.61 16.82 1.60
CA PRO A 115 13.66 17.97 2.49
C PRO A 115 12.74 17.84 3.71
N VAL A 116 11.56 17.26 3.54
CA VAL A 116 10.60 17.03 4.64
C VAL A 116 11.17 16.02 5.62
N THR A 117 11.71 14.90 5.11
CA THR A 117 12.31 13.85 5.94
C THR A 117 13.50 14.34 6.74
N LEU A 118 14.39 15.15 6.13
CA LEU A 118 15.56 15.70 6.80
C LEU A 118 15.21 16.78 7.85
N LEU A 119 14.18 17.58 7.60
CA LEU A 119 13.80 18.69 8.50
C LEU A 119 12.87 18.26 9.63
N PHE A 120 11.95 17.33 9.37
CA PHE A 120 10.86 16.98 10.28
C PHE A 120 10.86 15.49 10.69
N GLY A 121 11.78 14.70 10.13
CA GLY A 121 11.90 13.27 10.42
C GLY A 121 11.01 12.37 9.55
N PRO A 122 11.32 11.06 9.51
CA PRO A 122 10.63 10.10 8.66
C PRO A 122 9.20 9.78 9.12
N THR A 123 8.89 9.94 10.40
CA THR A 123 7.52 9.76 10.92
C THR A 123 6.57 10.82 10.34
N VAL A 124 7.02 12.08 10.23
CA VAL A 124 6.24 13.15 9.57
C VAL A 124 6.07 12.83 8.08
N THR A 125 7.11 12.36 7.41
CA THR A 125 7.01 11.95 6.00
C THR A 125 6.01 10.80 5.83
N PHE A 126 6.06 9.79 6.68
CA PHE A 126 5.15 8.65 6.65
C PHE A 126 3.68 9.08 6.80
N VAL A 127 3.34 9.84 7.85
CA VAL A 127 1.96 10.31 8.06
C VAL A 127 1.49 11.28 6.98
N LEU A 128 2.39 12.11 6.43
CA LEU A 128 2.08 13.00 5.30
C LEU A 128 1.72 12.19 4.05
N VAL A 129 2.50 11.15 3.72
CA VAL A 129 2.22 10.26 2.57
C VAL A 129 0.88 9.55 2.75
N LEU A 130 0.56 9.05 3.95
CA LEU A 130 -0.74 8.44 4.23
C LEU A 130 -1.88 9.46 4.09
N THR A 131 -1.73 10.67 4.64
CA THR A 131 -2.75 11.73 4.56
C THR A 131 -3.03 12.13 3.12
N LEU A 132 -1.96 12.41 2.33
CA LEU A 132 -2.06 12.74 0.91
C LEU A 132 -2.56 11.55 0.09
N GLY A 133 -2.21 10.33 0.51
CA GLY A 133 -2.68 9.09 -0.10
C GLY A 133 -4.20 8.94 -0.01
N LEU A 134 -4.77 9.02 1.19
CA LEU A 134 -6.22 8.91 1.41
C LEU A 134 -6.98 10.01 0.66
N CYS A 135 -6.65 11.29 0.92
CA CYS A 135 -7.38 12.39 0.30
C CYS A 135 -7.12 12.50 -1.21
N GLY A 136 -5.90 12.27 -1.67
CA GLY A 136 -5.54 12.33 -3.09
C GLY A 136 -6.18 11.21 -3.90
N THR A 137 -6.23 9.98 -3.37
CA THR A 137 -6.93 8.85 -4.00
C THR A 137 -8.43 9.11 -4.09
N ALA A 138 -9.06 9.59 -2.99
CA ALA A 138 -10.47 9.98 -2.99
C ALA A 138 -10.76 11.06 -4.04
N PHE A 139 -9.93 12.10 -4.09
CA PHE A 139 -10.10 13.21 -5.01
C PHE A 139 -9.88 12.82 -6.47
N ALA A 140 -8.90 11.97 -6.76
CA ALA A 140 -8.63 11.53 -8.12
C ALA A 140 -9.79 10.66 -8.67
N TRP A 141 -10.41 9.79 -7.86
CA TRP A 141 -11.62 9.08 -8.23
C TRP A 141 -12.83 10.00 -8.39
N TYR A 142 -13.05 10.94 -7.43
CA TYR A 142 -14.06 11.98 -7.59
C TYR A 142 -13.89 12.74 -8.91
N TRP A 143 -12.64 13.10 -9.24
CA TRP A 143 -12.33 13.80 -10.48
C TRP A 143 -12.72 12.98 -11.70
N LEU A 144 -12.37 11.70 -11.74
CA LEU A 144 -12.77 10.80 -12.81
C LEU A 144 -14.30 10.71 -12.92
N PHE A 145 -14.99 10.40 -11.83
CA PHE A 145 -16.44 10.21 -11.83
C PHE A 145 -17.18 11.48 -12.23
N SER A 146 -16.77 12.63 -11.73
CA SER A 146 -17.40 13.92 -12.01
C SER A 146 -17.14 14.46 -13.42
N ARG A 147 -16.19 13.89 -14.15
CA ARG A 147 -15.85 14.32 -15.52
C ARG A 147 -16.28 13.32 -16.58
N GLU A 148 -16.43 12.05 -16.22
CA GLU A 148 -16.63 10.98 -17.21
C GLU A 148 -17.88 10.13 -16.95
N LEU A 149 -18.39 10.07 -15.70
CA LEU A 149 -19.45 9.12 -15.34
C LEU A 149 -20.80 9.79 -15.05
N VAL A 150 -20.81 10.88 -14.26
CA VAL A 150 -22.05 11.56 -13.81
C VAL A 150 -21.94 13.08 -13.88
N SER A 151 -23.10 13.75 -13.90
CA SER A 151 -23.18 15.22 -13.89
C SER A 151 -23.16 15.80 -12.47
N SER A 152 -23.68 15.06 -11.47
CA SER A 152 -23.75 15.50 -10.10
C SER A 152 -22.39 15.40 -9.39
N ARG A 153 -21.92 16.55 -8.87
CA ARG A 153 -20.73 16.60 -8.02
C ARG A 153 -20.90 15.83 -6.72
N PHE A 154 -22.12 15.83 -6.18
CA PHE A 154 -22.43 15.08 -4.96
C PHE A 154 -22.34 13.57 -5.20
N ALA A 155 -22.94 13.05 -6.28
CA ALA A 155 -22.83 11.65 -6.63
C ALA A 155 -21.37 11.22 -6.84
N ALA A 156 -20.58 12.03 -7.54
CA ALA A 156 -19.16 11.79 -7.74
C ALA A 156 -18.39 11.82 -6.41
N ALA A 157 -18.76 12.74 -5.48
CA ALA A 157 -18.12 12.83 -4.17
C ALA A 157 -18.40 11.59 -3.29
N VAL A 158 -19.60 11.04 -3.31
CA VAL A 158 -19.90 9.76 -2.63
C VAL A 158 -18.97 8.65 -3.11
N GLY A 159 -18.79 8.50 -4.44
CA GLY A 159 -17.89 7.49 -4.99
C GLY A 159 -16.42 7.73 -4.67
N GLY A 160 -15.96 8.99 -4.76
CA GLY A 160 -14.59 9.35 -4.40
C GLY A 160 -14.30 9.10 -2.91
N LEU A 161 -15.24 9.48 -2.03
CA LEU A 161 -15.16 9.18 -0.60
C LEU A 161 -14.99 7.68 -0.35
N PHE A 162 -15.84 6.85 -0.97
CA PHE A 162 -15.74 5.40 -0.84
C PHE A 162 -14.39 4.87 -1.36
N CYS A 163 -13.92 5.34 -2.52
CA CYS A 163 -12.63 4.90 -3.05
C CYS A 163 -11.42 5.26 -2.17
N GLY A 164 -11.44 6.40 -1.50
CA GLY A 164 -10.31 6.82 -0.66
C GLY A 164 -10.37 6.34 0.77
N PHE A 165 -11.58 6.00 1.29
CA PHE A 165 -11.78 5.67 2.70
C PHE A 165 -12.50 4.33 2.89
N ALA A 166 -12.51 3.46 1.87
CA ALA A 166 -13.01 2.09 1.99
C ALA A 166 -12.21 1.28 3.04
N PRO A 167 -12.78 0.20 3.57
CA PRO A 167 -12.14 -0.62 4.60
C PRO A 167 -10.69 -0.97 4.33
N ALA A 168 -10.38 -1.47 3.14
CA ALA A 168 -8.99 -1.79 2.77
C ALA A 168 -8.06 -0.58 2.81
N MET A 169 -8.53 0.60 2.39
CA MET A 169 -7.73 1.84 2.42
C MET A 169 -7.36 2.25 3.85
N ILE A 170 -8.30 2.09 4.78
CA ILE A 170 -8.09 2.40 6.21
C ILE A 170 -7.19 1.35 6.86
N SER A 171 -7.41 0.06 6.56
CA SER A 171 -6.54 -1.01 7.03
C SER A 171 -5.09 -0.80 6.58
N HIS A 172 -4.87 -0.53 5.30
CA HIS A 172 -3.53 -0.20 4.77
C HIS A 172 -2.96 1.11 5.30
N ALA A 173 -3.78 2.09 5.71
CA ALA A 173 -3.29 3.32 6.31
C ALA A 173 -2.57 3.09 7.66
N ASN A 174 -2.64 1.90 8.25
CA ASN A 174 -1.82 1.54 9.40
C ASN A 174 -0.36 1.19 9.03
N ALA A 175 -0.10 0.74 7.77
CA ALA A 175 1.19 0.12 7.47
C ALA A 175 1.70 0.29 6.04
N HIS A 176 0.83 0.39 5.03
CA HIS A 176 1.19 0.20 3.63
C HIS A 176 0.91 1.46 2.79
N PRO A 177 1.74 2.51 2.84
CA PRO A 177 1.52 3.76 2.12
C PRO A 177 1.44 3.58 0.60
N ASN A 178 2.09 2.55 0.03
CA ASN A 178 2.01 2.18 -1.38
C ASN A 178 0.62 1.66 -1.81
N PHE A 179 -0.21 1.17 -0.87
CA PHE A 179 -1.60 0.79 -1.09
C PHE A 179 -2.61 1.88 -0.70
N VAL A 180 -2.12 3.01 -0.19
CA VAL A 180 -2.95 4.18 0.16
C VAL A 180 -2.81 5.30 -0.88
N LEU A 181 -1.60 5.55 -1.38
CA LEU A 181 -1.34 6.58 -2.39
C LEU A 181 -1.58 6.05 -3.80
N LEU A 182 -2.85 5.89 -4.17
CA LEU A 182 -3.30 5.33 -5.44
C LEU A 182 -3.87 6.37 -6.42
N ALA A 183 -3.61 7.67 -6.17
CA ALA A 183 -4.20 8.77 -6.95
C ALA A 183 -3.87 8.73 -8.45
N LEU A 184 -2.74 8.13 -8.84
CA LEU A 184 -2.34 8.04 -10.24
C LEU A 184 -3.18 7.03 -11.04
N LEU A 185 -3.70 5.97 -10.40
CA LEU A 185 -4.50 4.94 -11.07
C LEU A 185 -5.77 5.50 -11.74
N PRO A 186 -6.66 6.26 -11.05
CA PRO A 186 -7.79 6.87 -11.72
C PRO A 186 -7.39 7.92 -12.77
N LEU A 187 -6.22 8.58 -12.66
CA LEU A 187 -5.72 9.48 -13.68
C LEU A 187 -5.26 8.75 -14.95
N ILE A 188 -4.63 7.57 -14.79
CA ILE A 188 -4.31 6.65 -15.91
C ILE A 188 -5.62 6.21 -16.59
N GLY A 189 -6.61 5.75 -15.81
CA GLY A 189 -7.93 5.38 -16.32
C GLY A 189 -8.62 6.53 -17.06
N LEU A 190 -8.64 7.72 -16.49
CA LEU A 190 -9.18 8.94 -17.10
C LEU A 190 -8.51 9.25 -18.46
N LYS A 191 -7.19 9.09 -18.50
CA LYS A 191 -6.43 9.31 -19.74
C LYS A 191 -6.83 8.31 -20.82
N LEU A 192 -6.90 7.04 -20.49
CA LEU A 192 -7.31 5.97 -21.40
C LEU A 192 -8.77 6.15 -21.88
N ILE A 193 -9.71 6.48 -20.98
CA ILE A 193 -11.10 6.74 -21.30
C ILE A 193 -11.22 7.89 -22.33
N ARG A 194 -10.50 8.99 -22.12
CA ARG A 194 -10.51 10.14 -23.03
C ARG A 194 -9.90 9.82 -24.39
N MET A 195 -8.86 8.99 -24.43
CA MET A 195 -8.29 8.53 -25.69
C MET A 195 -9.28 7.62 -26.43
N ALA A 196 -9.93 6.69 -25.70
CA ALA A 196 -10.95 5.79 -26.27
C ALA A 196 -12.17 6.54 -26.80
N ARG A 197 -12.66 7.56 -26.07
CA ARG A 197 -13.78 8.41 -26.54
C ARG A 197 -13.48 9.05 -27.89
N ARG A 198 -12.32 9.66 -28.05
CA ARG A 198 -11.91 10.27 -29.35
C ARG A 198 -11.82 9.24 -30.48
N ALA A 199 -11.39 8.01 -30.16
CA ALA A 199 -11.37 6.92 -31.14
C ALA A 199 -12.79 6.51 -31.58
N ILE A 200 -13.79 6.57 -30.67
CA ILE A 200 -15.20 6.31 -31.00
C ILE A 200 -15.81 7.42 -31.84
N GLU A 201 -15.55 8.67 -31.48
CA GLU A 201 -16.03 9.88 -32.20
C GLU A 201 -15.43 10.01 -33.61
N GLY A 202 -14.42 9.22 -33.95
CA GLY A 202 -13.75 9.30 -35.26
C GLY A 202 -12.96 10.59 -35.42
N THR A 203 -12.67 11.31 -34.34
CA THR A 203 -11.93 12.57 -34.36
C THR A 203 -10.51 12.32 -34.83
N GLU A 204 -10.11 12.94 -35.97
CA GLU A 204 -8.72 12.90 -36.38
C GLU A 204 -7.81 13.54 -35.33
N VAL A 205 -6.88 12.76 -34.81
CA VAL A 205 -5.93 13.21 -33.81
C VAL A 205 -4.60 13.48 -34.48
N SER A 206 -4.14 14.71 -34.42
CA SER A 206 -2.82 15.08 -34.96
C SER A 206 -1.71 14.26 -34.32
N ARG A 207 -0.63 14.00 -35.04
CA ARG A 207 0.54 13.25 -34.55
C ARG A 207 1.10 13.87 -33.26
N GLY A 208 1.18 15.20 -33.18
CA GLY A 208 1.63 15.92 -31.98
C GLY A 208 0.74 15.64 -30.77
N ARG A 209 -0.58 15.64 -30.93
CA ARG A 209 -1.54 15.33 -29.86
C ARG A 209 -1.42 13.88 -29.41
N ARG A 210 -1.28 12.95 -30.35
CA ARG A 210 -1.08 11.52 -30.05
C ARG A 210 0.20 11.28 -29.27
N ASN A 211 1.32 11.91 -29.65
CA ASN A 211 2.59 11.82 -28.95
C ASN A 211 2.50 12.42 -27.54
N LYS A 212 1.82 13.57 -27.37
CA LYS A 212 1.55 14.15 -26.04
C LYS A 212 0.72 13.22 -25.16
N ASP A 213 -0.31 12.57 -25.73
CA ASP A 213 -1.14 11.62 -24.99
C ASP A 213 -0.31 10.40 -24.55
N ALA A 214 0.55 9.88 -25.41
CA ALA A 214 1.48 8.79 -25.09
C ALA A 214 2.49 9.20 -24.00
N PHE A 215 3.09 10.38 -24.11
CA PHE A 215 4.04 10.89 -23.11
C PHE A 215 3.40 11.03 -21.73
N VAL A 216 2.22 11.65 -21.64
CA VAL A 216 1.52 11.81 -20.36
C VAL A 216 1.13 10.46 -19.77
N LEU A 217 0.66 9.51 -20.60
CA LEU A 217 0.33 8.16 -20.13
C LEU A 217 1.58 7.43 -19.63
N GLY A 218 2.67 7.47 -20.39
CA GLY A 218 3.95 6.84 -20.01
C GLY A 218 4.51 7.42 -18.72
N LEU A 219 4.47 8.74 -18.55
CA LEU A 219 4.89 9.41 -17.32
C LEU A 219 4.04 8.99 -16.12
N LEU A 220 2.70 8.94 -16.26
CA LEU A 220 1.81 8.52 -15.18
C LEU A 220 2.09 7.07 -14.75
N VAL A 221 2.33 6.16 -15.72
CA VAL A 221 2.66 4.76 -15.43
C VAL A 221 4.05 4.65 -14.78
N ALA A 222 5.05 5.39 -15.27
CA ALA A 222 6.39 5.40 -14.66
C ALA A 222 6.37 5.93 -13.21
N LEU A 223 5.62 6.99 -12.95
CA LEU A 223 5.42 7.50 -11.59
C LEU A 223 4.69 6.50 -10.70
N GLN A 224 3.69 5.77 -11.23
CA GLN A 224 3.00 4.73 -10.47
C GLN A 224 3.94 3.56 -10.13
N ILE A 225 4.82 3.15 -11.04
CA ILE A 225 5.87 2.15 -10.77
C ILE A 225 6.78 2.64 -9.62
N ALA A 226 7.16 3.92 -9.64
CA ALA A 226 7.97 4.51 -8.56
C ALA A 226 7.23 4.65 -7.21
N LEU A 227 5.90 4.45 -7.16
CA LEU A 227 5.09 4.37 -5.94
C LEU A 227 4.79 2.92 -5.53
N GLY A 228 4.70 2.00 -6.48
CA GLY A 228 4.43 0.60 -6.27
C GLY A 228 3.78 -0.06 -7.48
N GLU A 229 4.31 -1.19 -7.90
CA GLU A 229 3.90 -1.92 -9.10
C GLU A 229 2.67 -2.79 -8.86
N GLU A 230 2.53 -3.38 -7.67
CA GLU A 230 1.44 -4.30 -7.34
C GLU A 230 0.06 -3.67 -7.51
N PRO A 231 -0.23 -2.45 -6.99
CA PRO A 231 -1.49 -1.77 -7.25
C PRO A 231 -1.72 -1.46 -8.74
N LEU A 232 -0.67 -1.17 -9.50
CA LEU A 232 -0.77 -0.94 -10.94
C LEU A 232 -1.19 -2.20 -11.69
N LEU A 233 -0.62 -3.35 -11.32
CA LEU A 233 -0.99 -4.65 -11.91
C LEU A 233 -2.45 -4.99 -11.65
N ILE A 234 -2.90 -4.89 -10.38
CA ILE A 234 -4.29 -5.15 -10.00
C ILE A 234 -5.24 -4.21 -10.75
N PHE A 235 -4.90 -2.92 -10.81
CA PHE A 235 -5.69 -1.93 -11.54
C PHE A 235 -5.75 -2.22 -13.05
N ALA A 236 -4.62 -2.56 -13.68
CA ALA A 236 -4.57 -2.83 -15.11
C ALA A 236 -5.43 -4.05 -15.49
N LEU A 237 -5.37 -5.12 -14.69
CA LEU A 237 -6.21 -6.31 -14.88
C LEU A 237 -7.70 -5.97 -14.69
N ALA A 238 -8.05 -5.25 -13.62
CA ALA A 238 -9.44 -4.85 -13.34
C ALA A 238 -9.99 -3.92 -14.42
N PHE A 239 -9.21 -2.92 -14.85
CA PHE A 239 -9.60 -2.01 -15.93
C PHE A 239 -9.76 -2.75 -17.27
N GLY A 240 -8.90 -3.74 -17.54
CA GLY A 240 -9.01 -4.61 -18.71
C GLY A 240 -10.31 -5.42 -18.71
N VAL A 241 -10.64 -6.06 -17.58
CA VAL A 241 -11.91 -6.80 -17.42
C VAL A 241 -13.11 -5.86 -17.56
N PHE A 242 -13.06 -4.69 -16.91
CA PHE A 242 -14.13 -3.70 -17.04
C PHE A 242 -14.34 -3.27 -18.51
N ALA A 243 -13.27 -2.92 -19.21
CA ALA A 243 -13.33 -2.49 -20.60
C ALA A 243 -13.85 -3.62 -21.52
N LEU A 244 -13.40 -4.84 -21.32
CA LEU A 244 -13.86 -6.02 -22.07
C LEU A 244 -15.37 -6.21 -21.89
N VAL A 245 -15.85 -6.32 -20.66
CA VAL A 245 -17.29 -6.55 -20.38
C VAL A 245 -18.14 -5.37 -20.87
N TYR A 246 -17.66 -4.14 -20.69
CA TYR A 246 -18.34 -2.94 -21.17
C TYR A 246 -18.57 -2.96 -22.69
N HIS A 247 -17.61 -3.46 -23.47
CA HIS A 247 -17.65 -3.48 -24.93
C HIS A 247 -18.14 -4.80 -25.55
N LEU A 248 -18.50 -5.81 -24.75
CA LEU A 248 -19.02 -7.11 -25.25
C LEU A 248 -20.22 -6.94 -26.20
N HIS A 249 -21.06 -5.93 -25.98
CA HIS A 249 -22.25 -5.65 -26.81
C HIS A 249 -21.93 -4.87 -28.09
N ALA A 250 -20.69 -4.38 -28.24
CA ALA A 250 -20.23 -3.62 -29.40
C ALA A 250 -18.79 -4.01 -29.75
N PRO A 251 -18.53 -5.28 -30.13
CA PRO A 251 -17.16 -5.78 -30.30
C PRO A 251 -16.42 -5.07 -31.43
N LYS A 252 -17.11 -4.63 -32.48
CA LYS A 252 -16.51 -3.82 -33.56
C LYS A 252 -15.98 -2.48 -33.04
N THR A 253 -16.71 -1.84 -32.12
CA THR A 253 -16.28 -0.60 -31.46
C THR A 253 -15.09 -0.86 -30.56
N GLY A 254 -15.13 -1.92 -29.74
CA GLY A 254 -14.00 -2.35 -28.91
C GLY A 254 -12.73 -2.59 -29.73
N LEU A 255 -12.84 -3.31 -30.84
CA LEU A 255 -11.70 -3.57 -31.73
C LEU A 255 -11.16 -2.28 -32.37
N ARG A 256 -12.04 -1.34 -32.76
CA ARG A 256 -11.62 -0.01 -33.26
C ARG A 256 -10.83 0.74 -32.20
N ILE A 257 -11.31 0.75 -30.93
CA ILE A 257 -10.60 1.39 -29.83
C ILE A 257 -9.20 0.77 -29.66
N VAL A 258 -9.11 -0.56 -29.58
CA VAL A 258 -7.83 -1.26 -29.43
C VAL A 258 -6.87 -0.89 -30.56
N ARG A 259 -7.31 -0.95 -31.82
CA ARG A 259 -6.47 -0.61 -32.99
C ARG A 259 -6.01 0.84 -32.97
N THR A 260 -6.88 1.77 -32.54
CA THR A 260 -6.55 3.21 -32.51
C THR A 260 -5.62 3.55 -31.35
N LEU A 261 -5.79 2.88 -30.20
CA LEU A 261 -5.00 3.15 -29.00
C LEU A 261 -3.67 2.36 -28.97
N ALA A 262 -3.56 1.25 -29.69
CA ALA A 262 -2.35 0.44 -29.67
C ALA A 262 -1.07 1.24 -29.96
N PRO A 263 -0.97 2.09 -31.02
CA PRO A 263 0.26 2.84 -31.27
C PRO A 263 0.64 3.83 -30.14
N PRO A 264 -0.27 4.71 -29.64
CA PRO A 264 0.09 5.61 -28.55
C PRO A 264 0.31 4.87 -27.20
N VAL A 265 -0.33 3.73 -26.97
CA VAL A 265 -0.09 2.91 -25.76
C VAL A 265 1.29 2.22 -25.84
N LEU A 266 1.67 1.70 -27.01
CA LEU A 266 3.01 1.15 -27.22
C LEU A 266 4.08 2.23 -27.04
N LEU A 267 3.87 3.43 -27.58
CA LEU A 267 4.78 4.55 -27.35
C LEU A 267 4.84 4.94 -25.87
N ALA A 268 3.71 4.94 -25.15
CA ALA A 268 3.68 5.16 -23.70
C ALA A 268 4.47 4.08 -22.95
N ALA A 269 4.33 2.81 -23.34
CA ALA A 269 5.10 1.72 -22.75
C ALA A 269 6.61 1.89 -22.96
N LEU A 270 7.04 2.30 -24.16
CA LEU A 270 8.45 2.60 -24.44
C LEU A 270 8.97 3.76 -23.58
N ILE A 271 8.17 4.82 -23.42
CA ILE A 271 8.52 5.95 -22.54
C ILE A 271 8.61 5.49 -21.09
N THR A 272 7.66 4.67 -20.63
CA THR A 272 7.70 4.09 -19.28
C THR A 272 8.99 3.32 -19.08
N VAL A 273 9.31 2.39 -19.96
CA VAL A 273 10.54 1.59 -19.89
C VAL A 273 11.77 2.50 -19.86
N ALA A 274 11.85 3.50 -20.76
CA ALA A 274 12.98 4.43 -20.79
C ALA A 274 13.15 5.28 -19.52
N LEU A 275 12.06 5.50 -18.76
CA LEU A 275 12.10 6.22 -17.49
C LEU A 275 12.37 5.32 -16.28
N THR A 276 12.15 4.01 -16.41
CA THR A 276 12.21 3.05 -15.30
C THR A 276 13.17 1.89 -15.56
N ASP A 277 13.94 1.90 -16.65
CA ASP A 277 14.85 0.81 -17.03
C ASP A 277 15.89 0.51 -15.93
N ILE A 278 16.61 1.52 -15.44
CA ILE A 278 17.63 1.37 -14.38
C ILE A 278 17.01 0.88 -13.07
N PRO A 279 15.96 1.54 -12.49
CA PRO A 279 15.28 1.01 -11.29
C PRO A 279 14.76 -0.42 -11.44
N LEU A 280 14.08 -0.75 -12.54
CA LEU A 280 13.55 -2.09 -12.77
C LEU A 280 14.66 -3.13 -13.01
N TRP A 281 15.74 -2.76 -13.73
CA TRP A 281 16.89 -3.64 -13.84
C TRP A 281 17.50 -3.93 -12.47
N TRP A 282 17.64 -2.91 -11.61
CA TRP A 282 18.13 -3.07 -10.24
C TRP A 282 17.23 -3.99 -9.42
N GLN A 283 15.92 -3.84 -9.53
CA GLN A 283 14.94 -4.67 -8.83
C GLN A 283 15.08 -6.15 -9.16
N PHE A 284 15.16 -6.49 -10.45
CA PHE A 284 15.13 -7.88 -10.91
C PHE A 284 16.50 -8.53 -11.03
N PHE A 285 17.56 -7.77 -11.22
CA PHE A 285 18.90 -8.26 -11.52
C PHE A 285 20.01 -7.68 -10.63
N GLY A 286 19.72 -6.65 -9.85
CA GLY A 286 20.66 -6.02 -8.92
C GLY A 286 20.99 -6.90 -7.71
N PRO A 287 21.90 -6.43 -6.83
CA PRO A 287 22.20 -7.11 -5.57
C PRO A 287 20.92 -7.36 -4.76
N GLN A 288 20.87 -8.47 -4.03
CA GLN A 288 19.72 -8.86 -3.19
C GLN A 288 18.37 -8.91 -3.92
N SER A 289 18.37 -9.12 -5.26
CA SER A 289 17.16 -9.39 -6.02
C SER A 289 16.64 -10.80 -5.74
N TYR A 290 15.32 -10.98 -5.78
CA TYR A 290 14.66 -12.29 -5.62
C TYR A 290 13.68 -12.57 -6.76
N ARG A 291 13.29 -13.85 -6.95
CA ARG A 291 12.47 -14.29 -8.10
C ARG A 291 10.97 -14.29 -7.82
N SER A 292 10.57 -14.64 -6.61
CA SER A 292 9.18 -14.70 -6.16
C SER A 292 9.18 -14.59 -4.64
N ILE A 293 8.06 -14.21 -4.03
CA ILE A 293 7.94 -14.17 -2.58
C ILE A 293 7.04 -15.34 -2.16
N ASP A 294 7.46 -16.09 -1.15
CA ASP A 294 6.62 -17.08 -0.52
C ASP A 294 5.90 -16.43 0.67
N HIS A 295 4.71 -15.93 0.41
CA HIS A 295 3.88 -15.28 1.44
C HIS A 295 3.12 -16.29 2.32
N GLY A 296 3.14 -17.59 1.97
CA GLY A 296 2.16 -18.54 2.51
C GLY A 296 0.73 -18.23 2.04
N PRO A 297 -0.31 -18.77 2.69
CA PRO A 297 -1.70 -18.56 2.27
C PRO A 297 -2.23 -17.19 2.68
N MET A 298 -1.86 -16.15 1.95
CA MET A 298 -2.25 -14.74 2.19
C MET A 298 -3.56 -14.38 1.47
N LYS A 299 -4.66 -15.08 1.79
CA LYS A 299 -5.97 -14.99 1.14
C LYS A 299 -7.06 -14.43 2.06
N ASN A 300 -8.15 -13.93 1.48
CA ASN A 300 -9.32 -13.52 2.25
C ASN A 300 -10.19 -14.73 2.65
N ASP A 301 -10.86 -14.59 3.78
CA ASP A 301 -11.90 -15.52 4.23
C ASP A 301 -13.29 -15.06 3.71
N LEU A 302 -14.15 -16.00 3.31
CA LEU A 302 -15.52 -15.68 2.86
C LEU A 302 -16.33 -14.95 3.93
N LYS A 303 -16.11 -15.25 5.22
CA LYS A 303 -16.79 -14.58 6.33
C LYS A 303 -16.41 -13.09 6.41
N ALA A 304 -15.16 -12.74 6.04
CA ALA A 304 -14.67 -11.36 6.05
C ALA A 304 -15.51 -10.42 5.19
N LEU A 305 -16.04 -10.89 4.06
CA LEU A 305 -16.88 -10.09 3.15
C LEU A 305 -18.08 -9.45 3.86
N PHE A 306 -18.61 -10.10 4.88
CA PHE A 306 -19.84 -9.71 5.60
C PHE A 306 -19.52 -9.07 6.95
N GLN A 307 -18.29 -9.10 7.42
CA GLN A 307 -17.83 -8.46 8.65
C GLN A 307 -17.59 -6.96 8.44
N PHE A 308 -17.68 -6.19 9.53
CA PHE A 308 -17.27 -4.79 9.55
C PHE A 308 -15.78 -4.70 9.87
N PRO A 309 -15.06 -3.72 9.26
CA PRO A 309 -13.65 -3.51 9.53
C PRO A 309 -13.46 -3.07 10.98
N SER A 310 -12.37 -3.49 11.58
CA SER A 310 -12.11 -3.24 13.00
C SER A 310 -11.96 -1.75 13.35
N GLU A 311 -11.55 -0.92 12.41
CA GLU A 311 -11.36 0.53 12.56
C GLU A 311 -12.48 1.32 11.87
N SER A 312 -13.73 0.91 12.15
CA SER A 312 -14.94 1.57 11.68
C SER A 312 -15.98 1.67 12.78
N LEU A 313 -17.00 2.51 12.58
CA LEU A 313 -18.12 2.61 13.50
C LEU A 313 -18.81 1.26 13.72
N GLY A 314 -19.01 0.47 12.66
CA GLY A 314 -19.57 -0.89 12.76
C GLY A 314 -18.66 -1.85 13.51
N GLY A 315 -17.35 -1.70 13.38
CA GLY A 315 -16.34 -2.49 14.07
C GLY A 315 -16.36 -2.30 15.60
N LEU A 316 -16.71 -1.09 16.08
CA LEU A 316 -16.84 -0.83 17.53
C LEU A 316 -17.90 -1.69 18.21
N PHE A 317 -18.90 -2.13 17.46
CA PHE A 317 -20.03 -2.94 17.97
C PHE A 317 -19.98 -4.39 17.47
N ALA A 318 -19.01 -4.73 16.60
CA ALA A 318 -18.88 -6.07 16.08
C ALA A 318 -18.19 -6.98 17.10
N HIS A 319 -18.88 -8.04 17.50
CA HIS A 319 -18.31 -9.07 18.35
C HIS A 319 -18.05 -10.31 17.48
N GLY A 320 -16.81 -10.73 17.39
CA GLY A 320 -16.44 -11.92 16.63
C GLY A 320 -14.94 -12.04 16.37
N GLN A 321 -14.55 -13.24 15.96
CA GLN A 321 -13.16 -13.48 15.57
C GLN A 321 -12.84 -12.69 14.29
N ASN A 322 -11.77 -11.90 14.31
CA ASN A 322 -11.20 -11.34 13.11
C ASN A 322 -10.56 -12.47 12.28
N VAL A 323 -10.97 -12.57 11.02
CA VAL A 323 -10.49 -13.60 10.09
C VAL A 323 -9.56 -13.01 9.02
N ALA A 324 -9.09 -11.77 9.19
CA ALA A 324 -8.05 -11.20 8.34
C ALA A 324 -6.71 -11.90 8.58
N ILE A 325 -5.86 -11.88 7.58
CA ILE A 325 -4.50 -12.42 7.64
C ILE A 325 -3.70 -11.77 8.77
N ASN A 326 -3.81 -10.46 8.85
CA ASN A 326 -3.25 -9.61 9.89
C ASN A 326 -4.06 -8.31 10.01
N ALA A 327 -3.69 -7.47 10.95
CA ALA A 327 -4.43 -6.25 11.27
C ALA A 327 -4.39 -5.16 10.18
N THR A 328 -3.49 -5.28 9.19
CA THR A 328 -3.32 -4.29 8.10
C THR A 328 -3.84 -4.79 6.75
N GLU A 329 -4.46 -5.98 6.71
CA GLU A 329 -4.96 -6.64 5.51
C GLU A 329 -6.47 -6.97 5.60
N GLU A 330 -7.28 -6.09 6.21
CA GLU A 330 -8.75 -6.20 6.21
C GLU A 330 -9.34 -5.80 4.85
N ASN A 331 -8.86 -6.43 3.77
CA ASN A 331 -9.11 -6.02 2.39
C ASN A 331 -10.55 -6.24 1.92
N SER A 332 -11.26 -7.18 2.50
CA SER A 332 -12.60 -7.61 2.06
C SER A 332 -13.74 -7.28 3.04
N TYR A 333 -13.48 -6.51 4.08
CA TYR A 333 -14.44 -6.22 5.17
C TYR A 333 -15.47 -5.15 4.77
N PHE A 334 -16.32 -5.43 3.79
CA PHE A 334 -17.31 -4.46 3.29
C PHE A 334 -18.59 -4.42 4.11
N GLY A 335 -18.82 -5.39 4.98
CA GLY A 335 -20.05 -5.48 5.77
C GLY A 335 -21.27 -5.92 4.96
N TRP A 336 -22.12 -6.73 5.57
CA TRP A 336 -23.31 -7.28 4.91
C TRP A 336 -24.30 -6.24 4.36
N PRO A 337 -24.50 -5.03 4.99
CA PRO A 337 -25.45 -4.05 4.46
C PRO A 337 -25.02 -3.49 3.11
N LEU A 338 -23.71 -3.27 2.91
CA LEU A 338 -23.19 -2.77 1.63
C LEU A 338 -23.43 -3.77 0.50
N TRP A 339 -23.18 -5.05 0.76
CA TRP A 339 -23.43 -6.09 -0.24
C TRP A 339 -24.90 -6.17 -0.66
N ILE A 340 -25.84 -6.03 0.28
CA ILE A 340 -27.29 -6.00 -0.02
C ILE A 340 -27.61 -4.79 -0.90
N VAL A 341 -27.19 -3.59 -0.50
CA VAL A 341 -27.49 -2.36 -1.25
C VAL A 341 -26.88 -2.40 -2.65
N VAL A 342 -25.64 -2.87 -2.77
CA VAL A 342 -24.95 -3.00 -4.07
C VAL A 342 -25.63 -4.04 -4.94
N ALA A 343 -25.99 -5.20 -4.41
CA ALA A 343 -26.71 -6.25 -5.15
C ALA A 343 -28.05 -5.75 -5.68
N VAL A 344 -28.85 -5.10 -4.83
CA VAL A 344 -30.13 -4.50 -5.23
C VAL A 344 -29.93 -3.44 -6.32
N ALA A 345 -28.93 -2.56 -6.14
CA ALA A 345 -28.61 -1.53 -7.12
C ALA A 345 -28.17 -2.12 -8.47
N ILE A 346 -27.38 -3.19 -8.47
CA ILE A 346 -26.98 -3.93 -9.68
C ILE A 346 -28.21 -4.49 -10.39
N VAL A 347 -29.13 -5.15 -9.67
CA VAL A 347 -30.35 -5.72 -10.27
C VAL A 347 -31.21 -4.62 -10.89
N LEU A 348 -31.45 -3.52 -10.15
CA LEU A 348 -32.26 -2.39 -10.64
C LEU A 348 -31.61 -1.66 -11.84
N MET A 349 -30.30 -1.66 -11.90
CA MET A 349 -29.53 -0.97 -12.95
C MET A 349 -28.86 -1.94 -13.95
N TRP A 350 -29.29 -3.21 -14.01
CA TRP A 350 -28.64 -4.25 -14.83
C TRP A 350 -28.55 -3.89 -16.33
N ARG A 351 -29.44 -3.06 -16.81
CA ARG A 351 -29.42 -2.59 -18.21
C ARG A 351 -28.23 -1.66 -18.52
N GLU A 352 -27.62 -1.05 -17.50
CA GLU A 352 -26.46 -0.17 -17.67
C GLU A 352 -25.19 -1.00 -17.90
N ARG A 353 -24.45 -0.70 -18.97
CA ARG A 353 -23.20 -1.41 -19.32
C ARG A 353 -22.13 -1.27 -18.23
N ALA A 354 -22.01 -0.05 -17.67
CA ALA A 354 -21.04 0.22 -16.61
C ALA A 354 -21.33 -0.60 -15.34
N VAL A 355 -22.61 -0.81 -14.99
CA VAL A 355 -23.01 -1.62 -13.85
C VAL A 355 -22.67 -3.10 -14.06
N ARG A 356 -22.93 -3.64 -15.26
CA ARG A 356 -22.54 -5.03 -15.59
C ARG A 356 -21.03 -5.23 -15.57
N ALA A 357 -20.29 -4.28 -16.11
CA ALA A 357 -18.83 -4.32 -16.09
C ALA A 357 -18.28 -4.24 -14.66
N ALA A 358 -18.84 -3.35 -13.83
CA ALA A 358 -18.51 -3.25 -12.42
C ALA A 358 -18.84 -4.54 -11.66
N ALA A 359 -20.03 -5.13 -11.87
CA ALA A 359 -20.43 -6.40 -11.27
C ALA A 359 -19.48 -7.55 -11.63
N ALA A 360 -19.03 -7.60 -12.88
CA ALA A 360 -18.06 -8.61 -13.32
C ALA A 360 -16.70 -8.45 -12.65
N VAL A 361 -16.20 -7.21 -12.53
CA VAL A 361 -14.96 -6.93 -11.79
C VAL A 361 -15.10 -7.31 -10.33
N MET A 362 -16.18 -6.88 -9.65
CA MET A 362 -16.42 -7.25 -8.25
C MET A 362 -16.43 -8.76 -8.06
N ALA A 363 -17.20 -9.50 -8.86
CA ALA A 363 -17.32 -10.95 -8.74
C ALA A 363 -15.97 -11.64 -8.97
N LEU A 364 -15.28 -11.33 -10.07
CA LEU A 364 -14.02 -11.96 -10.43
C LEU A 364 -12.93 -11.69 -9.40
N PHE A 365 -12.72 -10.43 -9.04
CA PHE A 365 -11.62 -10.06 -8.18
C PHE A 365 -11.85 -10.44 -6.72
N THR A 366 -13.11 -10.47 -6.26
CA THR A 366 -13.46 -11.07 -4.96
C THR A 366 -13.15 -12.57 -4.96
N VAL A 367 -13.52 -13.32 -6.00
CA VAL A 367 -13.20 -14.75 -6.09
C VAL A 367 -11.69 -15.00 -6.14
N LEU A 368 -10.94 -14.21 -6.90
CA LEU A 368 -9.47 -14.31 -6.96
C LEU A 368 -8.83 -14.04 -5.60
N SER A 369 -9.37 -13.11 -4.81
CA SER A 369 -8.83 -12.77 -3.50
C SER A 369 -9.01 -13.84 -2.43
N LEU A 370 -9.86 -14.85 -2.68
CA LEU A 370 -10.06 -15.99 -1.79
C LEU A 370 -8.96 -17.06 -1.94
N GLY A 371 -7.98 -16.85 -2.82
CA GLY A 371 -6.84 -17.73 -3.02
C GLY A 371 -7.16 -19.04 -3.74
N ALA A 372 -6.30 -20.04 -3.57
CA ALA A 372 -6.40 -21.34 -4.25
C ALA A 372 -7.51 -22.25 -3.70
N SER A 373 -7.94 -22.05 -2.44
CA SER A 373 -9.06 -22.76 -1.81
C SER A 373 -9.87 -21.81 -0.93
N ALA A 374 -11.18 -21.95 -0.92
CA ALA A 374 -12.05 -21.11 -0.09
C ALA A 374 -11.95 -21.48 1.40
N THR A 375 -11.94 -20.45 2.28
CA THR A 375 -12.04 -20.60 3.74
C THR A 375 -13.27 -19.90 4.28
N ILE A 376 -13.85 -20.43 5.35
CA ILE A 376 -14.95 -19.83 6.10
C ILE A 376 -14.61 -19.90 7.59
N GLY A 377 -14.41 -18.74 8.22
CA GLY A 377 -14.07 -18.65 9.64
C GLY A 377 -12.74 -19.35 9.97
N LEU A 378 -11.74 -19.21 9.08
CA LEU A 378 -10.42 -19.86 9.10
C LEU A 378 -10.42 -21.37 8.83
N GLY A 379 -11.59 -22.00 8.62
CA GLY A 379 -11.71 -23.40 8.23
C GLY A 379 -11.63 -23.57 6.71
N ASP A 380 -10.79 -24.49 6.22
CA ASP A 380 -10.73 -24.81 4.80
C ASP A 380 -11.99 -25.59 4.38
N THR A 381 -12.62 -25.15 3.29
CA THR A 381 -13.84 -25.79 2.76
C THR A 381 -13.55 -26.90 1.77
N GLY A 382 -12.31 -27.05 1.31
CA GLY A 382 -11.92 -27.95 0.23
C GLY A 382 -12.37 -27.50 -1.17
N ILE A 383 -13.06 -26.35 -1.29
CA ILE A 383 -13.50 -25.82 -2.59
C ILE A 383 -12.32 -25.17 -3.28
N VAL A 384 -11.90 -25.74 -4.41
CA VAL A 384 -10.81 -25.22 -5.24
C VAL A 384 -11.27 -24.01 -6.03
N LEU A 385 -10.45 -22.95 -6.04
CA LEU A 385 -10.73 -21.67 -6.69
C LEU A 385 -9.72 -21.38 -7.81
N PRO A 386 -10.03 -20.44 -8.72
CA PRO A 386 -9.22 -20.16 -9.91
C PRO A 386 -7.76 -19.77 -9.62
N TRP A 387 -7.46 -19.18 -8.47
CA TRP A 387 -6.09 -18.81 -8.09
C TRP A 387 -5.12 -20.00 -8.10
N LYS A 388 -5.58 -21.21 -7.87
CA LYS A 388 -4.76 -22.43 -7.95
C LYS A 388 -4.02 -22.61 -9.29
N TRP A 389 -4.54 -22.02 -10.36
CA TRP A 389 -3.93 -22.08 -11.68
C TRP A 389 -3.14 -20.80 -12.04
N LEU A 390 -3.23 -19.77 -11.21
CA LEU A 390 -2.60 -18.46 -11.42
C LEU A 390 -1.35 -18.27 -10.55
N ASP A 391 -1.21 -19.00 -9.46
CA ASP A 391 -0.10 -18.87 -8.50
C ASP A 391 1.28 -19.20 -9.09
N HIS A 392 1.33 -19.85 -10.27
CA HIS A 392 2.56 -20.15 -10.99
C HIS A 392 2.90 -19.11 -12.08
N VAL A 393 1.98 -18.20 -12.38
CA VAL A 393 2.17 -17.19 -13.43
C VAL A 393 3.15 -16.12 -12.92
N PRO A 394 4.21 -15.79 -13.70
CA PRO A 394 5.13 -14.73 -13.32
C PRO A 394 4.41 -13.43 -13.01
N LEU A 395 4.88 -12.69 -12.02
CA LEU A 395 4.29 -11.52 -11.36
C LEU A 395 3.11 -11.86 -10.43
N LEU A 396 2.18 -12.75 -10.81
CA LEU A 396 1.09 -13.14 -9.92
C LEU A 396 1.57 -13.98 -8.74
N ASN A 397 2.66 -14.73 -8.90
CA ASN A 397 3.31 -15.51 -7.83
C ASN A 397 4.04 -14.67 -6.77
N SER A 398 3.98 -13.36 -6.87
CA SER A 398 4.60 -12.42 -5.91
C SER A 398 3.59 -11.41 -5.33
N VAL A 399 2.31 -11.54 -5.70
CA VAL A 399 1.22 -10.68 -5.24
C VAL A 399 0.45 -11.38 -4.13
N LEU A 400 0.02 -10.63 -3.10
CA LEU A 400 -0.88 -11.17 -2.08
C LEU A 400 -2.30 -11.29 -2.67
N GLU A 401 -2.85 -12.52 -2.65
CA GLU A 401 -4.19 -12.79 -3.19
C GLU A 401 -5.26 -11.91 -2.54
N SER A 402 -5.18 -11.69 -1.23
CA SER A 402 -6.14 -10.87 -0.48
C SER A 402 -6.36 -9.48 -1.08
N ARG A 403 -5.31 -8.89 -1.67
CA ARG A 403 -5.32 -7.53 -2.23
C ARG A 403 -6.10 -7.40 -3.54
N PHE A 404 -6.39 -8.51 -4.23
CA PHE A 404 -7.21 -8.48 -5.43
C PHE A 404 -8.61 -7.91 -5.16
N THR A 405 -9.15 -8.09 -3.95
CA THR A 405 -10.45 -7.51 -3.59
C THR A 405 -10.46 -5.97 -3.59
N MET A 406 -9.29 -5.30 -3.54
CA MET A 406 -9.22 -3.84 -3.67
C MET A 406 -9.74 -3.35 -5.04
N ALA A 407 -9.68 -4.19 -6.09
CA ALA A 407 -10.29 -3.88 -7.38
C ALA A 407 -11.84 -3.77 -7.30
N ALA A 408 -12.47 -4.39 -6.30
CA ALA A 408 -13.90 -4.24 -6.07
C ALA A 408 -14.27 -2.84 -5.56
N ILE A 409 -13.37 -2.11 -4.91
CA ILE A 409 -13.65 -0.77 -4.35
C ILE A 409 -14.13 0.20 -5.44
N PRO A 410 -13.37 0.49 -6.52
CA PRO A 410 -13.85 1.38 -7.57
C PRO A 410 -15.05 0.81 -8.34
N ALA A 411 -15.20 -0.51 -8.41
CA ALA A 411 -16.36 -1.12 -9.03
C ALA A 411 -17.64 -0.91 -8.19
N ILE A 412 -17.58 -1.08 -6.88
CA ILE A 412 -18.66 -0.71 -5.94
C ILE A 412 -18.97 0.79 -6.05
N ALA A 413 -17.93 1.64 -6.07
CA ALA A 413 -18.10 3.08 -6.22
C ALA A 413 -18.85 3.47 -7.49
N VAL A 414 -18.59 2.83 -8.64
CA VAL A 414 -19.33 3.04 -9.89
C VAL A 414 -20.84 2.78 -9.68
N VAL A 415 -21.19 1.69 -8.98
CA VAL A 415 -22.60 1.36 -8.69
C VAL A 415 -23.23 2.41 -7.76
N LEU A 416 -22.53 2.80 -6.68
CA LEU A 416 -23.00 3.82 -5.73
C LEU A 416 -23.19 5.19 -6.40
N VAL A 417 -22.25 5.61 -7.24
CA VAL A 417 -22.30 6.88 -7.99
C VAL A 417 -23.51 6.92 -8.92
N LEU A 418 -23.73 5.84 -9.69
CA LEU A 418 -24.85 5.77 -10.62
C LEU A 418 -26.20 5.67 -9.88
N ALA A 419 -26.27 4.96 -8.77
CA ALA A 419 -27.45 4.90 -7.91
C ALA A 419 -27.77 6.28 -7.32
N THR A 420 -26.75 7.00 -6.81
CA THR A 420 -26.90 8.36 -6.28
C THR A 420 -27.37 9.32 -7.35
N GLN A 421 -26.78 9.29 -8.55
CA GLN A 421 -27.18 10.16 -9.67
C GLN A 421 -28.66 9.92 -10.02
N ARG A 422 -29.09 8.66 -10.11
CA ARG A 422 -30.49 8.33 -10.41
C ARG A 422 -31.44 8.82 -9.32
N ALA A 423 -31.09 8.67 -8.06
CA ALA A 423 -31.91 9.19 -6.95
C ALA A 423 -32.10 10.69 -7.07
N LEU A 424 -31.03 11.43 -7.39
CA LEU A 424 -31.10 12.88 -7.59
C LEU A 424 -31.93 13.26 -8.81
N ASP A 425 -31.83 12.50 -9.91
CA ASP A 425 -32.61 12.73 -11.12
C ASP A 425 -34.12 12.50 -10.84
N TYR A 426 -34.49 11.44 -10.10
CA TYR A 426 -35.87 11.23 -9.67
C TYR A 426 -36.39 12.33 -8.75
N TRP A 427 -35.55 12.77 -7.78
CA TRP A 427 -35.92 13.86 -6.87
C TRP A 427 -36.19 15.16 -7.60
N SER A 428 -35.45 15.45 -8.64
CA SER A 428 -35.64 16.67 -9.47
C SER A 428 -36.95 16.68 -10.24
N VAL A 429 -37.51 15.49 -10.55
CA VAL A 429 -38.78 15.35 -11.29
C VAL A 429 -40.00 15.31 -10.37
N SER A 430 -39.87 14.71 -9.18
CA SER A 430 -40.97 14.58 -8.22
C SER A 430 -40.43 14.68 -6.78
N ALA A 431 -40.54 15.85 -6.19
CA ALA A 431 -40.11 16.10 -4.80
C ALA A 431 -40.97 15.36 -3.76
N THR A 432 -42.13 14.85 -4.15
CA THR A 432 -43.02 14.08 -3.28
C THR A 432 -42.82 12.57 -3.32
N ASP A 433 -41.95 12.09 -4.23
CA ASP A 433 -41.62 10.66 -4.33
C ASP A 433 -40.70 10.24 -3.18
N TRP A 434 -41.10 9.26 -2.40
CA TRP A 434 -40.34 8.73 -1.26
C TRP A 434 -39.16 7.83 -1.70
N ARG A 435 -39.14 7.34 -2.93
CA ARG A 435 -38.13 6.40 -3.44
C ARG A 435 -36.69 6.91 -3.37
N PRO A 436 -36.38 8.18 -3.76
CA PRO A 436 -35.04 8.74 -3.58
C PRO A 436 -34.62 8.78 -2.10
N LEU A 437 -35.55 9.13 -1.21
CA LEU A 437 -35.26 9.17 0.22
C LEU A 437 -34.96 7.77 0.77
N ALA A 438 -35.73 6.77 0.36
CA ALA A 438 -35.47 5.36 0.73
C ALA A 438 -34.08 4.88 0.24
N LEU A 439 -33.68 5.27 -0.99
CA LEU A 439 -32.37 4.92 -1.51
C LEU A 439 -31.25 5.62 -0.73
N PHE A 440 -31.38 6.91 -0.40
CA PHE A 440 -30.40 7.61 0.45
C PHE A 440 -30.33 7.01 1.85
N ALA A 441 -31.47 6.64 2.44
CA ALA A 441 -31.51 5.96 3.73
C ALA A 441 -30.82 4.58 3.67
N ALA A 442 -31.07 3.80 2.62
CA ALA A 442 -30.41 2.52 2.42
C ALA A 442 -28.88 2.68 2.23
N MET A 443 -28.46 3.66 1.44
CA MET A 443 -27.04 3.98 1.28
C MET A 443 -26.39 4.42 2.59
N ALA A 444 -27.06 5.29 3.35
CA ALA A 444 -26.59 5.71 4.68
C ALA A 444 -26.45 4.51 5.62
N PHE A 445 -27.47 3.64 5.66
CA PHE A 445 -27.44 2.39 6.44
C PHE A 445 -26.28 1.48 6.07
N ALA A 446 -25.92 1.42 4.79
CA ALA A 446 -24.80 0.63 4.31
C ALA A 446 -23.43 1.25 4.56
N LEU A 447 -23.32 2.59 4.45
CA LEU A 447 -22.02 3.27 4.49
C LEU A 447 -21.65 3.79 5.88
N LEU A 448 -22.63 4.19 6.72
CA LEU A 448 -22.35 4.68 8.07
C LEU A 448 -21.55 3.70 8.94
N PRO A 449 -21.85 2.38 8.94
CA PRO A 449 -21.05 1.42 9.70
C PRO A 449 -19.59 1.32 9.21
N LEU A 450 -19.32 1.67 7.95
CA LEU A 450 -17.98 1.65 7.35
C LEU A 450 -17.21 2.96 7.56
N THR A 451 -17.84 3.97 8.20
CA THR A 451 -17.15 5.23 8.50
C THR A 451 -15.92 4.95 9.37
N PRO A 452 -14.72 5.37 8.94
CA PRO A 452 -13.49 5.08 9.67
C PRO A 452 -13.46 5.81 11.02
N THR A 453 -12.86 5.16 12.00
CA THR A 453 -12.48 5.77 13.29
C THR A 453 -11.09 6.38 13.21
N ILE A 454 -10.70 7.13 14.25
CA ILE A 454 -9.31 7.59 14.41
C ILE A 454 -8.43 6.37 14.62
N LEU A 455 -7.32 6.27 13.85
CA LEU A 455 -6.38 5.17 13.99
C LEU A 455 -5.66 5.27 15.33
N PRO A 456 -5.64 4.19 16.12
CA PRO A 456 -5.07 4.21 17.46
C PRO A 456 -3.53 4.24 17.40
N VAL A 457 -2.92 5.07 18.26
CA VAL A 457 -1.49 5.33 18.34
C VAL A 457 -0.98 5.06 19.74
N VAL A 458 0.19 4.45 19.83
CA VAL A 458 1.00 4.33 21.07
C VAL A 458 2.29 5.12 20.91
N GLN A 459 2.90 5.49 22.01
CA GLN A 459 4.22 6.09 22.00
C GLN A 459 5.29 4.99 22.05
N ARG A 460 6.28 5.09 21.18
CA ARG A 460 7.47 4.23 21.20
C ARG A 460 8.31 4.51 22.44
N ALA A 461 8.98 3.48 22.92
CA ALA A 461 10.06 3.65 23.89
C ALA A 461 11.15 4.55 23.27
N PRO A 462 11.81 5.38 24.08
CA PRO A 462 12.93 6.19 23.61
C PRO A 462 14.07 5.29 23.10
N THR A 463 14.81 5.79 22.12
CA THR A 463 16.05 5.15 21.66
C THR A 463 17.07 5.18 22.80
N PRO A 464 17.79 4.07 23.08
CA PRO A 464 18.84 4.07 24.10
C PRO A 464 19.91 5.12 23.85
N ALA A 465 20.38 5.78 24.91
CA ALA A 465 21.37 6.87 24.84
C ALA A 465 22.67 6.45 24.10
N PHE A 466 23.05 5.18 24.19
CA PHE A 466 24.18 4.61 23.46
C PHE A 466 24.16 4.94 21.96
N PHE A 467 22.98 5.00 21.33
CA PHE A 467 22.83 5.29 19.91
C PHE A 467 22.66 6.80 19.62
N THR A 468 22.10 7.58 20.56
CA THR A 468 21.82 9.00 20.35
C THR A 468 22.93 9.94 20.77
N ASP A 469 23.74 9.52 21.76
CA ASP A 469 24.79 10.38 22.35
C ASP A 469 26.17 10.20 21.69
N GLY A 470 26.23 9.43 20.60
CA GLY A 470 27.44 9.18 19.84
C GLY A 470 28.37 8.12 20.43
N SER A 471 28.00 7.47 21.51
CA SER A 471 28.80 6.39 22.14
C SER A 471 29.05 5.22 21.19
N VAL A 472 28.09 4.92 20.31
CA VAL A 472 28.22 3.86 19.31
C VAL A 472 29.44 4.04 18.39
N ARG A 473 29.84 5.28 18.09
CA ARG A 473 31.03 5.60 17.26
C ARG A 473 32.33 5.05 17.82
N GLN A 474 32.45 4.94 19.15
CA GLN A 474 33.64 4.41 19.81
C GLN A 474 33.85 2.92 19.56
N TYR A 475 32.77 2.22 19.24
CA TYR A 475 32.76 0.77 19.07
C TYR A 475 32.63 0.31 17.62
N VAL A 476 32.40 1.23 16.67
CA VAL A 476 32.27 0.91 15.24
C VAL A 476 33.48 1.45 14.50
N SER A 477 34.18 0.56 13.77
CA SER A 477 35.40 0.89 13.01
C SER A 477 35.36 0.32 11.59
N GLY A 478 34.17 0.36 10.95
CA GLY A 478 33.94 -0.14 9.60
C GLY A 478 33.22 -1.48 9.52
N GLY A 479 32.93 -2.09 10.68
CA GLY A 479 32.07 -3.26 10.79
C GLY A 479 30.65 -2.91 11.19
N SER A 480 29.87 -3.89 11.66
CA SER A 480 28.47 -3.73 12.03
C SER A 480 28.21 -3.76 13.53
N VAL A 481 27.08 -3.20 13.91
CA VAL A 481 26.44 -3.45 15.20
C VAL A 481 25.52 -4.66 15.09
N VAL A 482 25.74 -5.64 15.95
CA VAL A 482 24.87 -6.81 16.10
C VAL A 482 23.99 -6.60 17.32
N ILE A 483 22.71 -6.35 17.12
CA ILE A 483 21.73 -6.33 18.22
C ILE A 483 21.45 -7.77 18.65
N ALA A 484 21.23 -8.01 19.91
CA ALA A 484 20.97 -9.34 20.45
C ALA A 484 19.52 -9.48 20.97
N PRO A 485 18.66 -10.29 20.31
CA PRO A 485 18.87 -10.94 18.99
C PRO A 485 18.90 -9.97 17.83
N PRO A 486 19.50 -10.36 16.67
CA PRO A 486 19.48 -9.51 15.48
C PRO A 486 18.04 -9.17 15.04
N PRO A 487 17.79 -7.94 14.57
CA PRO A 487 16.46 -7.51 14.16
C PRO A 487 15.94 -8.32 12.96
N THR A 488 14.66 -8.60 13.02
CA THR A 488 13.89 -9.36 12.00
C THR A 488 12.49 -8.75 11.86
N ALA A 489 11.65 -9.31 10.99
CA ALA A 489 10.27 -8.85 10.80
C ALA A 489 9.43 -8.78 12.11
N PRO A 490 9.53 -9.71 13.07
CA PRO A 490 8.83 -9.60 14.36
C PRO A 490 9.33 -8.48 15.30
N ASP A 491 10.61 -8.11 15.23
CA ASP A 491 11.18 -7.01 16.01
C ASP A 491 12.24 -6.25 15.20
N ALA A 492 11.84 -5.12 14.66
CA ALA A 492 12.69 -4.25 13.84
C ALA A 492 13.01 -2.91 14.53
N ARG A 493 12.85 -2.80 15.86
CA ARG A 493 13.06 -1.53 16.59
C ARG A 493 14.43 -0.91 16.36
N ALA A 494 15.46 -1.73 16.13
CA ALA A 494 16.82 -1.28 15.86
C ALA A 494 16.95 -0.42 14.59
N LEU A 495 16.07 -0.57 13.62
CA LEU A 495 16.02 0.31 12.45
C LEU A 495 15.73 1.76 12.85
N ARG A 496 14.87 1.96 13.85
CA ARG A 496 14.62 3.30 14.40
C ARG A 496 15.84 3.86 15.12
N TRP A 497 16.56 3.06 15.89
CA TRP A 497 17.78 3.52 16.56
C TRP A 497 18.87 3.93 15.57
N GLN A 498 18.98 3.24 14.45
CA GLN A 498 19.87 3.59 13.36
C GLN A 498 19.48 4.94 12.71
N VAL A 499 18.18 5.18 12.51
CA VAL A 499 17.67 6.48 12.03
C VAL A 499 17.98 7.59 13.03
N ASP A 500 17.72 7.37 14.32
CA ASP A 500 17.92 8.36 15.38
C ASP A 500 19.41 8.68 15.62
N SER A 501 20.30 7.74 15.29
CA SER A 501 21.78 7.98 15.29
C SER A 501 22.27 8.70 14.03
N GLY A 502 21.42 8.97 13.04
CA GLY A 502 21.87 9.53 11.75
C GLY A 502 22.64 8.54 10.88
N PHE A 503 22.34 7.24 10.98
CA PHE A 503 23.00 6.15 10.23
C PHE A 503 24.50 5.97 10.53
N GLU A 504 24.90 6.18 11.77
CA GLU A 504 26.32 6.11 12.19
C GLU A 504 26.91 4.70 12.18
N PHE A 505 26.09 3.65 12.00
CA PHE A 505 26.53 2.27 11.99
C PHE A 505 25.72 1.42 11.03
N PRO A 506 26.35 0.44 10.37
CA PRO A 506 25.62 -0.63 9.70
C PRO A 506 25.04 -1.62 10.73
N LEU A 507 23.90 -2.22 10.40
CA LEU A 507 23.15 -3.13 11.26
C LEU A 507 23.17 -4.55 10.71
N ALA A 508 23.57 -5.54 11.50
CA ALA A 508 23.38 -6.94 11.17
C ALA A 508 21.89 -7.31 11.29
N GLY A 509 21.33 -7.91 10.26
CA GLY A 509 19.89 -8.18 10.18
C GLY A 509 19.06 -6.98 9.77
N GLY A 510 17.75 -7.07 9.92
CA GLY A 510 16.82 -6.00 9.54
C GLY A 510 15.43 -6.50 9.19
N TYR A 511 14.55 -5.58 8.73
CA TYR A 511 13.23 -5.92 8.21
C TYR A 511 13.10 -5.44 6.75
N PHE A 512 13.11 -6.38 5.84
CA PHE A 512 13.08 -6.20 4.39
C PHE A 512 12.65 -7.53 3.75
N VAL A 513 12.40 -7.54 2.44
CA VAL A 513 12.31 -8.77 1.65
C VAL A 513 13.64 -8.95 0.91
N GLY A 514 14.28 -10.10 1.12
CA GLY A 514 15.54 -10.47 0.48
C GLY A 514 15.54 -11.91 -0.03
N PRO A 515 16.53 -12.29 -0.85
CA PRO A 515 16.64 -13.64 -1.39
C PRO A 515 17.07 -14.64 -0.30
N THR A 516 16.54 -15.88 -0.36
CA THR A 516 16.97 -16.99 0.48
C THR A 516 17.33 -18.21 -0.37
N GLY A 517 18.35 -18.93 0.05
CA GLY A 517 18.82 -20.16 -0.58
C GLY A 517 19.25 -20.02 -2.04
N SER A 518 19.53 -21.14 -2.69
CA SER A 518 19.98 -21.19 -4.09
C SER A 518 18.91 -20.79 -5.10
N SER A 519 17.62 -20.95 -4.75
CA SER A 519 16.47 -20.59 -5.59
C SER A 519 16.20 -19.09 -5.62
N LYS A 520 16.83 -18.32 -4.73
CA LYS A 520 16.59 -16.87 -4.55
C LYS A 520 15.11 -16.53 -4.35
N LYS A 521 14.39 -17.35 -3.58
CA LYS A 521 13.02 -16.98 -3.16
C LYS A 521 13.09 -15.81 -2.18
N GLY A 522 12.14 -14.89 -2.28
CA GLY A 522 11.99 -13.80 -1.34
C GLY A 522 11.48 -14.30 0.01
N ARG A 523 12.08 -13.83 1.09
CA ARG A 523 11.61 -14.01 2.47
C ARG A 523 11.65 -12.70 3.23
N TYR A 524 10.88 -12.61 4.30
CA TYR A 524 10.90 -11.47 5.21
C TYR A 524 12.07 -11.60 6.20
N GLY A 525 12.99 -10.62 6.18
CA GLY A 525 14.19 -10.57 7.00
C GLY A 525 15.37 -11.36 6.41
N PRO A 526 16.51 -11.36 7.12
CA PRO A 526 17.73 -12.06 6.70
C PRO A 526 17.59 -13.58 6.79
N ASP A 527 18.52 -14.29 6.17
CA ASP A 527 18.68 -15.73 6.41
C ASP A 527 19.04 -16.00 7.88
N ASP A 528 18.43 -17.05 8.44
CA ASP A 528 18.63 -17.40 9.85
C ASP A 528 20.06 -17.91 10.06
N ARG A 529 20.81 -17.21 10.91
CA ARG A 529 22.12 -17.67 11.39
C ARG A 529 21.94 -18.46 12.68
N PRO A 530 22.71 -19.54 12.88
CA PRO A 530 22.56 -20.37 14.08
C PRO A 530 22.63 -19.62 15.41
N THR A 531 23.54 -18.63 15.53
CA THR A 531 23.66 -17.78 16.74
C THR A 531 22.42 -16.93 16.94
N ALA A 532 21.87 -16.32 15.88
CA ALA A 532 20.63 -15.55 15.96
C ALA A 532 19.46 -16.45 16.44
N SER A 533 19.34 -17.66 15.86
CA SER A 533 18.30 -18.62 16.24
C SER A 533 18.45 -19.08 17.70
N LEU A 534 19.67 -19.28 18.18
CA LEU A 534 19.95 -19.63 19.59
C LEU A 534 19.49 -18.50 20.52
N LEU A 535 19.85 -17.25 20.23
CA LEU A 535 19.46 -16.07 21.03
C LEU A 535 17.95 -15.87 21.04
N MET A 536 17.28 -16.00 19.89
CA MET A 536 15.81 -15.91 19.82
C MET A 536 15.13 -16.98 20.66
N LYS A 537 15.60 -18.22 20.62
CA LYS A 537 15.08 -19.33 21.46
C LYS A 537 15.33 -19.07 22.94
N ALA A 538 16.50 -18.57 23.33
CA ALA A 538 16.81 -18.19 24.69
C ALA A 538 15.87 -17.11 25.22
N GLN A 539 15.64 -16.08 24.42
CA GLN A 539 14.71 -15.00 24.76
C GLN A 539 13.27 -15.51 24.92
N GLN A 540 12.76 -16.27 23.95
CA GLN A 540 11.38 -16.78 23.96
C GLN A 540 11.10 -17.73 25.10
N SER A 541 12.06 -18.63 25.41
CA SER A 541 11.90 -19.63 26.46
C SER A 541 12.25 -19.12 27.87
N ASN A 542 12.90 -17.95 27.94
CA ASN A 542 13.53 -17.43 29.17
C ASN A 542 14.42 -18.47 29.88
N LYS A 543 15.17 -19.26 29.10
CA LYS A 543 16.10 -20.28 29.61
C LYS A 543 17.47 -20.09 28.99
N ILE A 544 18.50 -20.11 29.83
CA ILE A 544 19.88 -20.11 29.38
C ILE A 544 20.16 -21.47 28.74
N PRO A 545 20.50 -21.53 27.44
CA PRO A 545 20.84 -22.80 26.79
C PRO A 545 22.18 -23.33 27.30
N VAL A 546 22.40 -24.63 27.18
CA VAL A 546 23.72 -25.21 27.38
C VAL A 546 24.62 -24.77 26.22
N ILE A 547 25.69 -24.06 26.54
CA ILE A 547 26.66 -23.56 25.57
C ILE A 547 27.86 -24.50 25.54
N ASP A 548 28.01 -25.22 24.44
CA ASP A 548 29.16 -26.06 24.14
C ASP A 548 30.19 -25.37 23.27
N GLU A 549 31.30 -26.05 22.97
CA GLU A 549 32.36 -25.51 22.11
C GLU A 549 31.87 -25.29 20.68
N ALA A 550 30.97 -26.13 20.17
CA ALA A 550 30.41 -25.96 18.80
C ALA A 550 29.58 -24.66 18.71
N ASN A 551 28.82 -24.31 19.76
CA ASN A 551 28.08 -23.06 19.82
C ASN A 551 29.02 -21.85 19.82
N ARG A 552 30.14 -21.91 20.55
CA ARG A 552 31.15 -20.82 20.58
C ARG A 552 31.82 -20.63 19.22
N ILE A 553 32.27 -21.73 18.59
CA ILE A 553 32.85 -21.69 17.25
C ILE A 553 31.86 -21.10 16.25
N GLN A 554 30.59 -21.53 16.31
CA GLN A 554 29.54 -21.02 15.44
C GLN A 554 29.28 -19.52 15.66
N ALA A 555 29.30 -19.06 16.92
CA ALA A 555 29.16 -17.63 17.22
C ALA A 555 30.27 -16.81 16.58
N LEU A 556 31.52 -17.26 16.64
CA LEU A 556 32.65 -16.61 15.96
C LEU A 556 32.49 -16.60 14.42
N VAL A 557 31.99 -17.69 13.84
CA VAL A 557 31.68 -17.76 12.39
C VAL A 557 30.61 -16.75 12.02
N ASP A 558 29.56 -16.62 12.83
CA ASP A 558 28.47 -15.70 12.57
C ASP A 558 28.88 -14.24 12.78
N LEU A 559 29.68 -13.92 13.81
CA LEU A 559 30.27 -12.59 14.02
C LEU A 559 31.18 -12.18 12.86
N ARG A 560 31.99 -13.09 12.35
CA ARG A 560 32.84 -12.86 11.17
C ARG A 560 32.01 -12.59 9.93
N TYR A 561 30.93 -13.36 9.70
CA TYR A 561 30.01 -13.12 8.59
C TYR A 561 29.39 -11.74 8.67
N TRP A 562 28.89 -11.32 9.85
CA TRP A 562 28.35 -9.99 10.05
C TRP A 562 29.41 -8.89 10.08
N ARG A 563 30.70 -9.22 10.03
CA ARG A 563 31.80 -8.28 10.28
C ARG A 563 31.53 -7.44 11.52
N ALA A 564 31.19 -8.10 12.62
CA ALA A 564 30.69 -7.46 13.82
C ALA A 564 31.80 -6.72 14.57
N ASP A 565 31.65 -5.44 14.79
CA ASP A 565 32.53 -4.67 15.68
C ASP A 565 32.07 -4.77 17.15
N VAL A 566 30.77 -4.77 17.36
CA VAL A 566 30.16 -4.81 18.68
C VAL A 566 28.84 -5.58 18.69
N VAL A 567 28.63 -6.38 19.75
CA VAL A 567 27.32 -6.97 20.07
C VAL A 567 26.66 -6.12 21.12
N VAL A 568 25.41 -5.72 20.92
CA VAL A 568 24.66 -4.83 21.81
C VAL A 568 23.37 -5.49 22.25
N LEU A 569 23.13 -5.57 23.54
CA LEU A 569 21.87 -6.00 24.14
C LEU A 569 21.18 -4.78 24.76
N PRO A 570 20.16 -4.24 24.09
CA PRO A 570 19.34 -3.15 24.61
C PRO A 570 18.35 -3.63 25.66
N PRO A 571 17.65 -2.74 26.36
CA PRO A 571 16.53 -3.10 27.20
C PRO A 571 15.49 -3.90 26.41
N THR A 572 15.25 -5.13 26.83
CA THR A 572 14.32 -6.07 26.17
C THR A 572 13.81 -7.10 27.18
N ASP A 573 12.77 -7.84 26.81
CA ASP A 573 12.28 -8.96 27.60
C ASP A 573 13.36 -10.02 27.75
N ASN A 574 13.47 -10.58 28.98
CA ASN A 574 14.44 -11.63 29.31
C ASN A 574 15.92 -11.23 29.05
N ALA A 575 16.25 -9.93 29.23
CA ALA A 575 17.60 -9.40 29.00
C ALA A 575 18.68 -10.12 29.80
N ASP A 576 18.43 -10.51 31.06
CA ASP A 576 19.41 -11.25 31.85
C ASP A 576 19.73 -12.63 31.28
N THR A 577 18.72 -13.34 30.77
CA THR A 577 18.90 -14.63 30.10
C THR A 577 19.77 -14.46 28.83
N LEU A 578 19.51 -13.42 28.04
CA LEU A 578 20.33 -13.11 26.86
C LEU A 578 21.76 -12.72 27.25
N ARG A 579 21.93 -11.86 28.26
CA ARG A 579 23.24 -11.43 28.74
C ARG A 579 24.09 -12.61 29.17
N LEU A 580 23.54 -13.48 30.06
CA LEU A 580 24.24 -14.66 30.52
C LEU A 580 24.55 -15.67 29.40
N THR A 581 23.67 -15.77 28.42
CA THR A 581 23.91 -16.60 27.23
C THR A 581 25.07 -16.06 26.42
N LEU A 582 25.11 -14.75 26.18
CA LEU A 582 26.19 -14.09 25.42
C LEU A 582 27.52 -14.09 26.16
N ASP A 583 27.53 -13.90 27.50
CA ASP A 583 28.75 -14.02 28.31
C ASP A 583 29.38 -15.44 28.15
N GLN A 584 28.56 -16.50 28.09
CA GLN A 584 29.03 -17.85 27.86
C GLN A 584 29.47 -18.11 26.43
N LEU A 585 28.73 -17.58 25.43
CA LEU A 585 29.07 -17.72 24.02
C LEU A 585 30.39 -17.03 23.65
N LEU A 586 30.59 -15.82 24.15
CA LEU A 586 31.76 -14.98 23.82
C LEU A 586 32.96 -15.22 24.73
N GLY A 587 32.72 -15.81 25.91
CA GLY A 587 33.78 -16.17 26.89
C GLY A 587 34.25 -15.00 27.78
N PHE A 588 33.57 -13.85 27.76
CA PHE A 588 33.84 -12.70 28.61
C PHE A 588 32.58 -11.91 28.93
N PRO A 589 32.53 -11.19 30.06
CA PRO A 589 31.34 -10.50 30.53
C PRO A 589 31.07 -9.22 29.72
N ALA A 590 29.79 -8.85 29.64
CA ALA A 590 29.34 -7.59 29.09
C ALA A 590 29.83 -6.38 29.89
N LYS A 591 29.96 -5.24 29.20
CA LYS A 591 30.06 -3.91 29.80
C LYS A 591 28.71 -3.20 29.69
N TYR A 592 28.33 -2.45 30.73
CA TYR A 592 27.12 -1.61 30.66
C TYR A 592 27.53 -0.20 30.30
N VAL A 593 26.98 0.33 29.22
CA VAL A 593 27.31 1.66 28.68
C VAL A 593 26.03 2.32 28.17
N ASP A 594 25.71 3.50 28.65
CA ASP A 594 24.64 4.39 28.17
C ASP A 594 23.29 3.68 27.91
N GLY A 595 22.90 2.81 28.85
CA GLY A 595 21.60 2.13 28.81
C GLY A 595 21.57 0.79 28.09
N VAL A 596 22.70 0.26 27.63
CA VAL A 596 22.81 -1.06 26.97
C VAL A 596 23.92 -1.91 27.58
N TRP A 597 23.81 -3.22 27.45
CA TRP A 597 24.91 -4.14 27.64
C TRP A 597 25.62 -4.34 26.30
N LEU A 598 26.96 -4.37 26.29
CA LEU A 598 27.73 -4.55 25.06
C LEU A 598 28.97 -5.43 25.26
N TRP A 599 29.38 -6.06 24.17
CA TRP A 599 30.61 -6.84 23.99
C TRP A 599 31.36 -6.27 22.80
N ASP A 600 32.56 -5.73 23.04
CA ASP A 600 33.48 -5.33 21.96
C ASP A 600 34.12 -6.59 21.38
N VAL A 601 33.79 -6.92 20.14
CA VAL A 601 34.21 -8.17 19.49
C VAL A 601 35.22 -7.96 18.35
N ARG A 602 35.75 -6.75 18.18
CA ARG A 602 36.72 -6.39 17.12
C ARG A 602 37.98 -7.23 17.11
N GLY A 603 38.35 -7.82 18.22
CA GLY A 603 39.53 -8.68 18.35
C GLY A 603 39.27 -10.19 18.26
N LEU A 604 38.02 -10.63 18.02
CA LEU A 604 37.66 -12.05 18.05
C LEU A 604 37.66 -12.75 16.70
N HIS A 605 37.80 -12.02 15.57
CA HIS A 605 37.68 -12.59 14.23
C HIS A 605 38.60 -11.95 13.19
#